data_e0a4171ba5833391478a405eb1f1d9d1
#
_entry.id   e0a4171ba5833391478a405eb1f1d9d1
#
_cell.length_a   1.000
_cell.length_b   1.000
_cell.length_c   1.000
_cell.angle_alpha   90.00
_cell.angle_beta   90.00
_cell.angle_gamma   90.00
#
_symmetry.space_group_name_H-M   'P 1'
#
loop_
_entity.id
_entity.type
_entity.pdbx_description
1 polymer ?
#
loop_
_entity_poly.entity_id
_entity_poly.type
_entity_poly.pdbx_seq_one_letter_code
_entity_poly.pdbx_strand_id
1 'polypeptide(L)'
;MERVITIGDKEVRLSNNIAWTMEYRDQFGKDVVQEHVPVLASITEALAMVVNDIGTENITVNDVLGSLEGRAMDLMIPLMQTEFMSVVVNVTWAMAKACDENILPPKQWVRQFDEFPLDVIVPTVYELALKGFISSKNVMRLTRILDDLRSNRQPQ
;
A
#
# COMPACT_ATOMS: atom_id res chain seq x y z
N MET A 1 -16.25 3.45 2.30
CA MET A 1 -15.96 2.03 2.65
C MET A 1 -15.02 2.03 3.84
N GLU A 2 -15.32 1.21 4.81
CA GLU A 2 -14.47 1.01 5.99
C GLU A 2 -13.98 -0.43 6.03
N ARG A 3 -12.82 -0.64 6.61
CA ARG A 3 -12.23 -1.96 6.87
C ARG A 3 -11.62 -1.98 8.26
N VAL A 4 -11.79 -3.09 8.96
CA VAL A 4 -11.11 -3.37 10.22
C VAL A 4 -9.87 -4.19 9.93
N ILE A 5 -8.74 -3.79 10.51
CA ILE A 5 -7.49 -4.55 10.51
C ILE A 5 -7.03 -4.77 11.94
N THR A 6 -6.25 -5.80 12.16
CA THR A 6 -5.59 -6.05 13.45
C THR A 6 -4.15 -5.58 13.38
N ILE A 7 -3.76 -4.69 14.28
CA ILE A 7 -2.39 -4.23 14.47
C ILE A 7 -1.96 -4.66 15.88
N GLY A 8 -1.04 -5.62 15.94
CA GLY A 8 -0.71 -6.27 17.21
C GLY A 8 -1.94 -6.98 17.78
N ASP A 9 -2.36 -6.58 18.97
CA ASP A 9 -3.54 -7.09 19.67
C ASP A 9 -4.80 -6.23 19.52
N LYS A 10 -4.75 -5.16 18.68
CA LYS A 10 -5.82 -4.15 18.59
C LYS A 10 -6.47 -4.13 17.23
N GLU A 11 -7.80 -3.99 17.25
CA GLU A 11 -8.58 -3.71 16.05
C GLU A 11 -8.57 -2.22 15.73
N VAL A 12 -8.27 -1.91 14.48
CA VAL A 12 -8.23 -0.54 13.95
C VAL A 12 -9.16 -0.45 12.75
N ARG A 13 -10.09 0.49 12.78
CA ARG A 13 -10.93 0.82 11.62
C ARG A 13 -10.24 1.83 10.73
N LEU A 14 -10.24 1.55 9.43
CA LEU A 14 -9.70 2.40 8.39
C LEU A 14 -10.80 2.78 7.41
N SER A 15 -10.86 4.05 7.01
CA SER A 15 -11.80 4.55 6.02
C SER A 15 -11.09 5.05 4.78
N ASN A 16 -11.64 4.75 3.59
CA ASN A 16 -11.23 5.37 2.34
C ASN A 16 -12.07 6.61 1.97
N ASN A 17 -12.83 7.16 2.91
CA ASN A 17 -13.46 8.46 2.71
C ASN A 17 -12.37 9.49 2.42
N ILE A 18 -12.54 10.30 1.38
CA ILE A 18 -11.56 11.29 0.93
C ILE A 18 -11.08 12.22 2.06
N ALA A 19 -11.84 12.36 3.14
CA ALA A 19 -11.46 13.14 4.32
C ALA A 19 -10.09 12.72 4.90
N TRP A 20 -9.68 11.45 4.78
CA TRP A 20 -8.38 11.01 5.27
C TRP A 20 -7.20 11.75 4.63
N THR A 21 -7.33 12.20 3.39
CA THR A 21 -6.30 13.01 2.72
C THR A 21 -6.18 14.40 3.33
N MET A 22 -7.28 14.95 3.81
CA MET A 22 -7.31 16.22 4.52
C MET A 22 -6.71 16.08 5.92
N GLU A 23 -7.09 15.02 6.66
CA GLU A 23 -6.47 14.70 7.95
C GLU A 23 -4.95 14.53 7.83
N TYR A 24 -4.50 13.86 6.77
CA TYR A 24 -3.08 13.71 6.45
C TYR A 24 -2.40 15.08 6.28
N ARG A 25 -2.93 15.92 5.39
CA ARG A 25 -2.36 17.23 5.09
C ARG A 25 -2.37 18.14 6.31
N ASP A 26 -3.46 18.15 7.06
CA ASP A 26 -3.61 19.03 8.22
C ASP A 26 -2.65 18.65 9.35
N GLN A 27 -2.37 17.35 9.50
CA GLN A 27 -1.45 16.85 10.52
C GLN A 27 0.02 16.97 10.12
N PHE A 28 0.36 16.66 8.86
CA PHE A 28 1.76 16.51 8.42
C PHE A 28 2.24 17.68 7.56
N GLY A 29 1.37 18.60 7.14
CA GLY A 29 1.70 19.79 6.36
C GLY A 29 2.10 19.49 4.91
N LYS A 30 1.89 18.25 4.44
CA LYS A 30 2.27 17.78 3.10
C LYS A 30 1.10 17.06 2.44
N ASP A 31 1.06 17.09 1.11
CA ASP A 31 0.09 16.33 0.35
C ASP A 31 0.53 14.87 0.27
N VAL A 32 -0.40 13.96 0.54
CA VAL A 32 -0.14 12.51 0.52
C VAL A 32 0.41 12.02 -0.83
N VAL A 33 -0.05 12.58 -1.94
CA VAL A 33 0.43 12.21 -3.28
C VAL A 33 1.89 12.59 -3.45
N GLN A 34 2.28 13.79 -3.01
CA GLN A 34 3.68 14.26 -3.10
C GLN A 34 4.62 13.37 -2.29
N GLU A 35 4.22 12.91 -1.11
CA GLU A 35 5.04 12.01 -0.30
C GLU A 35 5.08 10.58 -0.84
N HIS A 36 4.01 10.12 -1.53
CA HIS A 36 3.96 8.77 -2.10
C HIS A 36 4.72 8.62 -3.41
N VAL A 37 4.89 9.67 -4.21
CA VAL A 37 5.56 9.57 -5.50
C VAL A 37 6.97 8.98 -5.39
N PRO A 38 7.86 9.43 -4.48
CA PRO A 38 9.19 8.83 -4.32
C PRO A 38 9.13 7.36 -3.89
N VAL A 39 8.18 7.01 -3.02
CA VAL A 39 7.98 5.64 -2.54
C VAL A 39 7.53 4.73 -3.67
N LEU A 40 6.55 5.17 -4.46
CA LEU A 40 6.08 4.42 -5.64
C LEU A 40 7.17 4.25 -6.69
N ALA A 41 8.01 5.27 -6.92
CA ALA A 41 9.15 5.18 -7.81
C ALA A 41 10.14 4.11 -7.33
N SER A 42 10.51 4.11 -6.06
CA SER A 42 11.41 3.10 -5.48
C SER A 42 10.86 1.68 -5.55
N ILE A 43 9.56 1.50 -5.32
CA ILE A 43 8.89 0.19 -5.49
C ILE A 43 8.94 -0.24 -6.95
N THR A 44 8.68 0.67 -7.88
CA THR A 44 8.69 0.38 -9.32
C THR A 44 10.09 -0.03 -9.79
N GLU A 45 11.14 0.67 -9.34
CA GLU A 45 12.53 0.32 -9.62
C GLU A 45 12.90 -1.07 -9.07
N ALA A 46 12.53 -1.35 -7.83
CA ALA A 46 12.76 -2.65 -7.21
C ALA A 46 12.07 -3.78 -7.97
N LEU A 47 10.82 -3.60 -8.37
CA LEU A 47 10.07 -4.57 -9.18
C LEU A 47 10.68 -4.74 -10.57
N ALA A 48 11.15 -3.66 -11.21
CA ALA A 48 11.83 -3.74 -12.51
C ALA A 48 13.12 -4.57 -12.43
N MET A 49 13.91 -4.43 -11.36
CA MET A 49 15.10 -5.26 -11.12
C MET A 49 14.74 -6.74 -11.02
N VAL A 50 13.70 -7.07 -10.27
CA VAL A 50 13.22 -8.45 -10.12
C VAL A 50 12.77 -9.02 -11.47
N VAL A 51 11.98 -8.27 -12.23
CA VAL A 51 11.47 -8.70 -13.54
C VAL A 51 12.61 -8.90 -14.55
N ASN A 52 13.61 -8.01 -14.57
CA ASN A 52 14.77 -8.13 -15.47
C ASN A 52 15.61 -9.37 -15.17
N ASP A 53 15.74 -9.74 -13.90
CA ASP A 53 16.56 -10.90 -13.51
C ASP A 53 15.87 -12.25 -13.73
N ILE A 54 14.54 -12.30 -13.64
CA ILE A 54 13.75 -13.53 -13.90
C ILE A 54 13.59 -13.77 -15.40
N GLY A 55 13.73 -12.72 -16.23
CA GLY A 55 13.40 -12.76 -17.66
C GLY A 55 11.90 -12.58 -17.90
N THR A 56 11.55 -12.16 -19.11
CA THR A 56 10.16 -11.81 -19.46
C THR A 56 9.32 -12.95 -20.01
N GLU A 57 9.90 -14.14 -20.22
CA GLU A 57 9.19 -15.29 -20.77
C GLU A 57 8.57 -16.14 -19.66
N ASN A 58 7.23 -16.15 -19.60
CA ASN A 58 6.42 -17.02 -18.73
C ASN A 58 6.50 -16.75 -17.21
N ILE A 59 6.65 -15.51 -16.78
CA ILE A 59 6.65 -15.16 -15.36
C ILE A 59 5.28 -15.46 -14.74
N THR A 60 5.27 -16.32 -13.73
CA THR A 60 4.09 -16.53 -12.88
C THR A 60 4.15 -15.64 -11.63
N VAL A 61 2.98 -15.41 -11.00
CA VAL A 61 2.90 -14.68 -9.73
C VAL A 61 3.76 -15.36 -8.66
N ASN A 62 3.83 -16.69 -8.67
CA ASN A 62 4.67 -17.46 -7.74
C ASN A 62 6.16 -17.25 -7.96
N ASP A 63 6.60 -17.08 -9.21
CA ASP A 63 8.01 -16.77 -9.53
C ASP A 63 8.39 -15.41 -8.99
N VAL A 64 7.49 -14.43 -9.11
CA VAL A 64 7.69 -13.09 -8.55
C VAL A 64 7.73 -13.16 -7.02
N LEU A 65 6.79 -13.84 -6.39
CA LEU A 65 6.76 -13.99 -4.93
C LEU A 65 7.97 -14.75 -4.39
N GLY A 66 8.38 -15.86 -5.02
CA GLY A 66 9.57 -16.61 -4.63
C GLY A 66 10.86 -15.80 -4.80
N SER A 67 10.94 -14.98 -5.86
CA SER A 67 12.06 -14.06 -6.07
C SER A 67 12.07 -12.93 -5.05
N LEU A 68 10.90 -12.44 -4.64
CA LEU A 68 10.76 -11.44 -3.58
C LEU A 68 11.22 -11.99 -2.23
N GLU A 69 10.88 -13.24 -1.89
CA GLU A 69 11.37 -13.89 -0.66
C GLU A 69 12.89 -14.02 -0.63
N GLY A 70 13.50 -14.44 -1.74
CA GLY A 70 14.96 -14.58 -1.86
C GLY A 70 15.71 -13.25 -1.87
N ARG A 71 15.06 -12.15 -2.20
CA ARG A 71 15.61 -10.79 -2.36
C ARG A 71 14.97 -9.75 -1.44
N ALA A 72 14.30 -10.19 -0.40
CA ALA A 72 13.61 -9.30 0.52
C ALA A 72 14.54 -8.16 1.01
N MET A 73 15.81 -8.48 1.29
CA MET A 73 16.80 -7.47 1.70
C MET A 73 17.16 -6.49 0.59
N ASP A 74 17.33 -6.96 -0.64
CA ASP A 74 17.65 -6.10 -1.79
C ASP A 74 16.52 -5.14 -2.13
N LEU A 75 15.27 -5.55 -1.90
CA LEU A 75 14.07 -4.72 -2.06
C LEU A 75 13.88 -3.77 -0.88
N MET A 76 14.24 -4.20 0.32
CA MET A 76 14.12 -3.37 1.52
C MET A 76 15.10 -2.18 1.51
N ILE A 77 16.32 -2.34 0.95
CA ILE A 77 17.33 -1.27 0.93
C ILE A 77 16.82 -0.01 0.23
N PRO A 78 16.29 -0.05 -1.01
CA PRO A 78 15.71 1.14 -1.66
C PRO A 78 14.54 1.74 -0.88
N LEU A 79 13.70 0.89 -0.26
CA LEU A 79 12.56 1.35 0.56
C LEU A 79 13.03 2.01 1.86
N MET A 80 14.12 1.53 2.46
CA MET A 80 14.71 2.14 3.67
C MET A 80 15.38 3.49 3.38
N GLN A 81 15.77 3.76 2.14
CA GLN A 81 16.29 5.06 1.72
C GLN A 81 15.19 6.11 1.52
N THR A 82 13.94 5.70 1.50
CA THR A 82 12.78 6.57 1.45
C THR A 82 12.14 6.68 2.84
N GLU A 83 11.28 7.66 3.04
CA GLU A 83 10.47 7.78 4.26
C GLU A 83 9.29 6.78 4.27
N PHE A 84 9.44 5.62 3.62
CA PHE A 84 8.38 4.63 3.41
C PHE A 84 7.65 4.26 4.69
N MET A 85 8.38 3.91 5.75
CA MET A 85 7.78 3.53 7.03
C MET A 85 6.95 4.67 7.61
N SER A 86 7.49 5.89 7.60
CA SER A 86 6.78 7.07 8.10
C SER A 86 5.53 7.33 7.28
N VAL A 87 5.62 7.21 5.96
CA VAL A 87 4.49 7.43 5.05
C VAL A 87 3.39 6.38 5.30
N VAL A 88 3.72 5.10 5.42
CA VAL A 88 2.75 4.04 5.70
C VAL A 88 2.05 4.24 7.05
N VAL A 89 2.82 4.55 8.10
CA VAL A 89 2.25 4.85 9.42
C VAL A 89 1.32 6.07 9.36
N ASN A 90 1.74 7.12 8.70
CA ASN A 90 0.98 8.37 8.58
C ASN A 90 -0.33 8.18 7.80
N VAL A 91 -0.30 7.42 6.71
CA VAL A 91 -1.52 7.10 5.94
C VAL A 91 -2.47 6.23 6.74
N THR A 92 -1.95 5.20 7.41
CA THR A 92 -2.76 4.33 8.27
C THR A 92 -3.44 5.15 9.38
N TRP A 93 -2.69 6.03 10.02
CA TRP A 93 -3.22 6.93 11.02
C TRP A 93 -4.32 7.85 10.47
N ALA A 94 -4.09 8.48 9.32
CA ALA A 94 -5.05 9.39 8.71
C ALA A 94 -6.35 8.68 8.32
N MET A 95 -6.27 7.45 7.79
CA MET A 95 -7.44 6.62 7.50
C MET A 95 -8.19 6.21 8.77
N ALA A 96 -7.48 5.95 9.86
CA ALA A 96 -8.09 5.66 11.16
C ALA A 96 -8.75 6.93 11.74
N LYS A 97 -8.10 8.08 11.64
CA LYS A 97 -8.61 9.38 12.08
C LYS A 97 -9.90 9.77 11.34
N ALA A 98 -10.00 9.45 10.06
CA ALA A 98 -11.24 9.63 9.29
C ALA A 98 -12.40 8.75 9.74
N CYS A 99 -12.14 7.69 10.51
CA CYS A 99 -13.18 6.86 11.16
C CYS A 99 -13.55 7.34 12.55
N ASP A 100 -12.60 7.89 13.30
CA ASP A 100 -12.76 8.27 14.69
C ASP A 100 -11.98 9.53 15.02
N GLU A 101 -12.69 10.62 15.24
CA GLU A 101 -12.10 11.93 15.57
C GLU A 101 -11.32 11.95 16.89
N ASN A 102 -11.54 10.95 17.77
CA ASN A 102 -10.88 10.86 19.07
C ASN A 102 -9.54 10.13 19.02
N ILE A 103 -9.08 9.70 17.84
CA ILE A 103 -7.77 9.07 17.68
C ILE A 103 -6.67 10.01 18.14
N LEU A 104 -5.75 9.47 18.96
CA LEU A 104 -4.60 10.19 19.49
C LEU A 104 -3.69 10.70 18.37
N PRO A 105 -2.90 11.77 18.61
CA PRO A 105 -1.89 12.22 17.66
C PRO A 105 -0.94 11.09 17.22
N PRO A 106 -0.36 11.14 16.01
CA PRO A 106 0.34 10.00 15.39
C PRO A 106 1.38 9.32 16.27
N LYS A 107 2.24 10.10 16.95
CA LYS A 107 3.27 9.55 17.84
C LYS A 107 2.71 8.81 19.06
N GLN A 108 1.60 9.28 19.59
CA GLN A 108 0.96 8.64 20.74
C GLN A 108 0.14 7.43 20.28
N TRP A 109 -0.47 7.54 19.11
CA TRP A 109 -1.26 6.47 18.51
C TRP A 109 -0.39 5.25 18.18
N VAL A 110 0.75 5.45 17.49
CA VAL A 110 1.63 4.35 17.09
C VAL A 110 2.27 3.63 18.30
N ARG A 111 2.48 4.34 19.40
CA ARG A 111 3.02 3.74 20.65
C ARG A 111 2.07 2.77 21.35
N GLN A 112 0.82 2.71 20.92
CA GLN A 112 -0.16 1.77 21.47
C GLN A 112 -0.01 0.35 20.90
N PHE A 113 0.82 0.17 19.88
CA PHE A 113 1.02 -1.09 19.20
C PHE A 113 2.42 -1.62 19.49
N ASP A 114 2.49 -2.87 19.94
CA ASP A 114 3.76 -3.56 20.17
C ASP A 114 4.44 -3.97 18.88
N GLU A 115 3.63 -4.21 17.81
CA GLU A 115 4.08 -4.55 16.47
C GLU A 115 3.23 -3.83 15.42
N PHE A 116 3.82 -3.61 14.24
CA PHE A 116 3.17 -2.95 13.12
C PHE A 116 3.39 -3.78 11.85
N PRO A 117 2.55 -4.81 11.60
CA PRO A 117 2.78 -5.81 10.55
C PRO A 117 2.54 -5.21 9.16
N LEU A 118 3.63 -4.88 8.47
CA LEU A 118 3.59 -4.22 7.15
C LEU A 118 2.98 -5.10 6.06
N ASP A 119 3.15 -6.40 6.15
CA ASP A 119 2.58 -7.39 5.23
C ASP A 119 1.05 -7.40 5.23
N VAL A 120 0.43 -7.03 6.34
CA VAL A 120 -1.02 -6.87 6.48
C VAL A 120 -1.47 -5.43 6.18
N ILE A 121 -0.75 -4.45 6.70
CA ILE A 121 -1.14 -3.03 6.65
C ILE A 121 -0.99 -2.48 5.23
N VAL A 122 0.16 -2.68 4.60
CA VAL A 122 0.47 -2.10 3.29
C VAL A 122 -0.55 -2.49 2.22
N PRO A 123 -0.84 -3.78 1.98
CA PRO A 123 -1.82 -4.16 0.98
C PRO A 123 -3.21 -3.57 1.25
N THR A 124 -3.64 -3.57 2.51
CA THR A 124 -4.96 -3.09 2.90
C THR A 124 -5.10 -1.58 2.70
N VAL A 125 -4.10 -0.82 3.15
CA VAL A 125 -4.08 0.65 3.06
C VAL A 125 -4.07 1.10 1.59
N TYR A 126 -3.22 0.49 0.76
CA TYR A 126 -3.14 0.84 -0.65
C TYR A 126 -4.39 0.42 -1.43
N GLU A 127 -4.98 -0.74 -1.12
CA GLU A 127 -6.25 -1.15 -1.72
C GLU A 127 -7.37 -0.14 -1.38
N LEU A 128 -7.47 0.27 -0.12
CA LEU A 128 -8.44 1.28 0.32
C LEU A 128 -8.21 2.62 -0.36
N ALA A 129 -6.96 3.09 -0.44
CA ALA A 129 -6.62 4.34 -1.10
C ALA A 129 -7.02 4.32 -2.57
N LEU A 130 -6.67 3.26 -3.31
CA LEU A 130 -7.03 3.11 -4.72
C LEU A 130 -8.54 3.11 -4.92
N LYS A 131 -9.29 2.37 -4.10
CA LYS A 131 -10.76 2.34 -4.15
C LYS A 131 -11.41 3.68 -3.79
N GLY A 132 -10.72 4.51 -3.02
CA GLY A 132 -11.18 5.86 -2.69
C GLY A 132 -10.97 6.86 -3.82
N PHE A 133 -9.89 6.71 -4.59
CA PHE A 133 -9.55 7.63 -5.68
C PHE A 133 -10.14 7.25 -7.04
N ILE A 134 -10.43 5.97 -7.25
CA ILE A 134 -10.93 5.46 -8.53
C ILE A 134 -12.40 5.09 -8.38
N SER A 135 -13.25 5.61 -9.26
CA SER A 135 -14.66 5.25 -9.25
C SER A 135 -14.87 3.74 -9.44
N SER A 136 -15.90 3.18 -8.83
CA SER A 136 -16.23 1.75 -8.93
C SER A 136 -16.36 1.29 -10.38
N LYS A 137 -16.84 2.15 -11.28
CA LYS A 137 -16.92 1.88 -12.73
C LYS A 137 -15.54 1.68 -13.36
N ASN A 138 -14.56 2.50 -12.97
CA ASN A 138 -13.20 2.39 -13.49
C ASN A 138 -12.43 1.23 -12.86
N VAL A 139 -12.68 0.90 -11.59
CA VAL A 139 -12.15 -0.31 -10.97
C VAL A 139 -12.60 -1.55 -11.73
N MET A 140 -13.91 -1.68 -12.05
CA MET A 140 -14.43 -2.80 -12.84
C MET A 140 -13.84 -2.83 -14.26
N ARG A 141 -13.60 -1.68 -14.87
CA ARG A 141 -12.97 -1.60 -16.20
C ARG A 141 -11.52 -2.07 -16.17
N LEU A 142 -10.74 -1.67 -15.17
CA LEU A 142 -9.37 -2.14 -14.96
C LEU A 142 -9.31 -3.65 -14.71
N THR A 143 -10.21 -4.17 -13.89
CA THR A 143 -10.31 -5.61 -13.62
C THR A 143 -10.58 -6.39 -14.91
N ARG A 144 -11.53 -5.95 -15.73
CA ARG A 144 -11.80 -6.59 -17.04
C ARG A 144 -10.58 -6.58 -17.97
N ILE A 145 -9.89 -5.45 -18.07
CA ILE A 145 -8.67 -5.35 -18.90
C ILE A 145 -7.61 -6.35 -18.42
N LEU A 146 -7.43 -6.47 -17.09
CA LEU A 146 -6.49 -7.43 -16.52
C LEU A 146 -6.91 -8.88 -16.79
N ASP A 147 -8.20 -9.20 -16.69
CA ASP A 147 -8.74 -10.52 -16.97
C ASP A 147 -8.62 -10.88 -18.47
N ASP A 148 -8.88 -9.93 -19.35
CA ASP A 148 -8.70 -10.09 -20.82
C ASP A 148 -7.23 -10.33 -21.17
N LEU A 149 -6.30 -9.61 -20.53
CA LEU A 149 -4.86 -9.81 -20.71
C LEU A 149 -4.39 -11.19 -20.19
N ARG A 150 -4.99 -11.70 -19.13
CA ARG A 150 -4.73 -13.05 -18.62
C ARG A 150 -5.28 -14.11 -19.56
N SER A 151 -6.51 -13.93 -20.07
CA SER A 151 -7.17 -14.88 -20.97
C SER A 151 -6.46 -15.00 -22.31
N ASN A 152 -5.94 -13.90 -22.85
CA ASN A 152 -5.18 -13.89 -24.12
C ASN A 152 -3.77 -14.46 -23.99
N ARG A 153 -3.30 -14.78 -22.78
CA ARG A 153 -2.00 -15.40 -22.52
C ARG A 153 -2.06 -16.91 -22.31
N GLN A 154 -3.24 -17.54 -22.40
CA GLN A 154 -3.31 -19.01 -22.43
C GLN A 154 -3.01 -19.48 -23.87
N PRO A 155 -1.90 -20.20 -24.10
CA PRO A 155 -1.64 -20.81 -25.40
C PRO A 155 -2.70 -21.90 -25.65
N GLN A 156 -3.21 -21.93 -26.87
CA GLN A 156 -4.00 -23.06 -27.36
C GLN A 156 -3.15 -24.33 -27.39
#